data_d5cde3734d82a41436e5c9565c62ed0d
#
_entry.id   d5cde3734d82a41436e5c9565c62ed0d
#
_cell.length_a   1.000
_cell.length_b   1.000
_cell.length_c   1.000
_cell.angle_alpha   90.00
_cell.angle_beta   90.00
_cell.angle_gamma   90.00
#
_symmetry.space_group_name_H-M   'P 1'
#
loop_
_entity.id
_entity.type
_entity.pdbx_description
1 polymer ?
#
loop_
_entity_poly.entity_id
_entity_poly.type
_entity_poly.pdbx_seq_one_letter_code
_entity_poly.pdbx_strand_id
1 'polypeptide(L)'
;VKVLNFVIGIAVIGVLWMLVGIGLNSVLANNIPFQNITPEKFVVMYRTTSFVVAIFTVILFAIWYFYGSRDKVTLNLKGAKNTWVLLFITSIILTIVQVIYMTITTQNEGVPILYLLMIFGGTSLIGWVGYWLVSYFWSPNNVKYCVLAKK
;
A
#
# COMPACT_ATOMS: atom_id res chain seq x y z
N VAL A 1 -13.37 -8.75 -19.39
CA VAL A 1 -12.35 -7.68 -19.28
C VAL A 1 -12.44 -6.95 -17.94
N LYS A 2 -13.64 -6.50 -17.49
CA LYS A 2 -13.78 -5.75 -16.21
C LYS A 2 -13.28 -6.56 -15.00
N VAL A 3 -13.73 -7.81 -14.85
CA VAL A 3 -13.33 -8.67 -13.72
C VAL A 3 -11.84 -9.01 -13.77
N LEU A 4 -11.29 -9.23 -14.96
CA LEU A 4 -9.88 -9.56 -15.14
C LEU A 4 -8.98 -8.41 -14.64
N ASN A 5 -9.26 -7.15 -14.99
CA ASN A 5 -8.49 -6.00 -14.53
C ASN A 5 -8.51 -5.86 -13.01
N PHE A 6 -9.65 -6.14 -12.37
CA PHE A 6 -9.76 -6.13 -10.92
C PHE A 6 -8.89 -7.22 -10.27
N VAL A 7 -8.96 -8.45 -10.78
CA VAL A 7 -8.17 -9.58 -10.28
C VAL A 7 -6.67 -9.33 -10.47
N ILE A 8 -6.25 -8.80 -11.63
CA ILE A 8 -4.84 -8.46 -11.86
C ILE A 8 -4.37 -7.39 -10.86
N GLY A 9 -5.17 -6.35 -10.62
CA GLY A 9 -4.83 -5.32 -9.63
C GLY A 9 -4.60 -5.90 -8.23
N ILE A 10 -5.46 -6.80 -7.77
CA ILE A 10 -5.28 -7.50 -6.49
C ILE A 10 -4.01 -8.37 -6.51
N ALA A 11 -3.77 -9.11 -7.58
CA ALA A 11 -2.58 -9.96 -7.71
C ALA A 11 -1.29 -9.12 -7.64
N VAL A 12 -1.26 -7.93 -8.24
CA VAL A 12 -0.11 -7.01 -8.17
C VAL A 12 0.15 -6.55 -6.74
N ILE A 13 -0.89 -6.20 -5.98
CA ILE A 13 -0.74 -5.84 -4.55
C ILE A 13 -0.19 -7.04 -3.76
N GLY A 14 -0.66 -8.25 -4.03
CA GLY A 14 -0.14 -9.47 -3.43
C GLY A 14 1.34 -9.70 -3.72
N VAL A 15 1.78 -9.49 -4.96
CA VAL A 15 3.20 -9.58 -5.36
C VAL A 15 4.03 -8.52 -4.64
N LEU A 16 3.57 -7.26 -4.56
CA LEU A 16 4.25 -6.20 -3.83
C LEU A 16 4.41 -6.58 -2.34
N TRP A 17 3.36 -7.13 -1.73
CA TRP A 17 3.45 -7.61 -0.35
C TRP A 17 4.44 -8.77 -0.20
N MET A 18 4.50 -9.72 -1.13
CA MET A 18 5.48 -10.81 -1.07
C MET A 18 6.92 -10.28 -1.17
N LEU A 19 7.18 -9.32 -2.05
CA LEU A 19 8.50 -8.71 -2.19
C LEU A 19 8.92 -7.94 -0.93
N VAL A 20 8.00 -7.20 -0.33
CA VAL A 20 8.28 -6.35 0.83
C VAL A 20 8.09 -7.11 2.14
N GLY A 21 6.94 -7.73 2.35
CA GLY A 21 6.60 -8.40 3.61
C GLY A 21 7.42 -9.66 3.88
N ILE A 22 7.98 -10.29 2.86
CA ILE A 22 8.84 -11.47 2.97
C ILE A 22 10.28 -11.13 2.58
N GLY A 23 10.49 -10.59 1.37
CA GLY A 23 11.83 -10.34 0.83
C GLY A 23 12.59 -9.26 1.61
N LEU A 24 12.09 -8.03 1.65
CA LEU A 24 12.72 -6.93 2.38
C LEU A 24 12.75 -7.21 3.89
N ASN A 25 11.72 -7.85 4.43
CA ASN A 25 11.65 -8.24 5.84
C ASN A 25 12.82 -9.11 6.25
N SER A 26 13.18 -10.12 5.46
CA SER A 26 14.33 -11.00 5.76
C SER A 26 15.65 -10.23 5.73
N VAL A 27 15.83 -9.30 4.79
CA VAL A 27 17.02 -8.45 4.72
C VAL A 27 17.12 -7.55 5.96
N LEU A 28 16.04 -6.92 6.36
CA LEU A 28 16.00 -6.05 7.54
C LEU A 28 16.28 -6.84 8.82
N ALA A 29 15.68 -8.00 9.00
CA ALA A 29 15.85 -8.84 10.18
C ALA A 29 17.32 -9.30 10.38
N ASN A 30 18.06 -9.49 9.29
CA ASN A 30 19.45 -9.93 9.34
C ASN A 30 20.46 -8.78 9.54
N ASN A 31 20.06 -7.53 9.33
CA ASN A 31 20.99 -6.39 9.31
C ASN A 31 20.70 -5.34 10.39
N ILE A 32 19.47 -5.25 10.92
CA ILE A 32 19.15 -4.27 11.96
C ILE A 32 19.77 -4.70 13.30
N PRO A 33 20.51 -3.82 13.99
CA PRO A 33 21.02 -4.07 15.32
C PRO A 33 19.89 -3.98 16.36
N PHE A 34 19.14 -5.06 16.56
CA PHE A 34 18.04 -5.09 17.53
C PHE A 34 18.57 -5.06 18.97
N GLN A 35 17.96 -4.19 19.80
CA GLN A 35 18.30 -4.08 21.23
C GLN A 35 17.19 -4.65 22.14
N ASN A 36 15.93 -4.38 21.80
CA ASN A 36 14.78 -4.66 22.66
C ASN A 36 13.86 -5.77 22.14
N ILE A 37 14.12 -6.27 20.94
CA ILE A 37 13.28 -7.28 20.27
C ILE A 37 14.18 -8.29 19.55
N THR A 38 13.75 -9.55 19.52
CA THR A 38 14.47 -10.56 18.72
C THR A 38 14.17 -10.42 17.24
N PRO A 39 15.12 -10.81 16.34
CA PRO A 39 14.88 -10.79 14.90
C PRO A 39 13.62 -11.55 14.48
N GLU A 40 13.32 -12.68 15.12
CA GLU A 40 12.15 -13.50 14.82
C GLU A 40 10.83 -12.76 15.13
N LYS A 41 10.77 -12.06 16.27
CA LYS A 41 9.59 -11.23 16.62
C LYS A 41 9.42 -10.09 15.63
N PHE A 42 10.51 -9.44 15.21
CA PHE A 42 10.46 -8.40 14.19
C PHE A 42 9.92 -8.95 12.87
N VAL A 43 10.40 -10.11 12.41
CA VAL A 43 9.91 -10.75 11.17
C VAL A 43 8.41 -10.98 11.21
N VAL A 44 7.89 -11.53 12.31
CA VAL A 44 6.45 -11.78 12.49
C VAL A 44 5.67 -10.47 12.51
N MET A 45 6.10 -9.50 13.29
CA MET A 45 5.45 -8.19 13.38
C MET A 45 5.40 -7.49 12.03
N TYR A 46 6.54 -7.37 11.35
CA TYR A 46 6.62 -6.67 10.08
C TYR A 46 5.79 -7.36 9.00
N ARG A 47 5.81 -8.70 8.95
CA ARG A 47 4.97 -9.48 8.03
C ARG A 47 3.49 -9.23 8.28
N THR A 48 3.04 -9.31 9.53
CA THR A 48 1.64 -9.12 9.90
C THR A 48 1.18 -7.69 9.58
N THR A 49 1.96 -6.69 9.96
CA THR A 49 1.59 -5.28 9.76
C THR A 49 1.65 -4.86 8.30
N SER A 50 2.62 -5.34 7.52
CA SER A 50 2.67 -5.12 6.07
C SER A 50 1.53 -5.83 5.34
N PHE A 51 1.09 -6.98 5.83
CA PHE A 51 -0.09 -7.67 5.33
C PHE A 51 -1.37 -6.87 5.57
N VAL A 52 -1.51 -6.26 6.74
CA VAL A 52 -2.63 -5.35 7.04
C VAL A 52 -2.66 -4.18 6.07
N VAL A 53 -1.52 -3.55 5.77
CA VAL A 53 -1.44 -2.49 4.76
C VAL A 53 -1.86 -3.01 3.38
N ALA A 54 -1.43 -4.21 2.98
CA ALA A 54 -1.82 -4.81 1.71
C ALA A 54 -3.34 -5.02 1.64
N ILE A 55 -3.97 -5.54 2.70
CA ILE A 55 -5.44 -5.71 2.78
C ILE A 55 -6.14 -4.35 2.62
N PHE A 56 -5.71 -3.32 3.35
CA PHE A 56 -6.30 -1.98 3.22
C PHE A 56 -6.13 -1.42 1.82
N THR A 57 -4.97 -1.64 1.18
CA THR A 57 -4.74 -1.21 -0.21
C THR A 57 -5.69 -1.91 -1.18
N VAL A 58 -5.93 -3.22 -0.99
CA VAL A 58 -6.93 -3.96 -1.76
C VAL A 58 -8.34 -3.41 -1.54
N ILE A 59 -8.71 -3.09 -0.30
CA ILE A 59 -10.03 -2.51 0.01
C ILE A 59 -10.20 -1.15 -0.67
N LEU A 60 -9.20 -0.26 -0.57
CA LEU A 60 -9.24 1.05 -1.21
C LEU A 60 -9.33 0.93 -2.74
N PHE A 61 -8.56 0.00 -3.32
CA PHE A 61 -8.65 -0.29 -4.75
C PHE A 61 -10.01 -0.86 -5.14
N ALA A 62 -10.59 -1.74 -4.34
CA ALA A 62 -11.93 -2.29 -4.56
C ALA A 62 -12.99 -1.18 -4.53
N ILE A 63 -12.95 -0.28 -3.53
CA ILE A 63 -13.86 0.87 -3.44
C ILE A 63 -13.75 1.72 -4.70
N TRP A 64 -12.52 2.06 -5.12
CA TRP A 64 -12.28 2.82 -6.35
C TRP A 64 -12.83 2.10 -7.59
N TYR A 65 -12.53 0.80 -7.71
CA TYR A 65 -12.91 0.00 -8.87
C TYR A 65 -14.44 -0.12 -9.02
N PHE A 66 -15.13 -0.46 -7.94
CA PHE A 66 -16.59 -0.59 -7.95
C PHE A 66 -17.29 0.76 -8.11
N TYR A 67 -16.76 1.82 -7.49
CA TYR A 67 -17.25 3.16 -7.69
C TYR A 67 -17.13 3.57 -9.16
N GLY A 68 -15.96 3.42 -9.76
CA GLY A 68 -15.68 3.80 -11.15
C GLY A 68 -16.35 2.92 -12.20
N SER A 69 -16.83 1.74 -11.83
CA SER A 69 -17.55 0.83 -12.72
C SER A 69 -19.03 1.22 -12.94
N ARG A 70 -19.54 2.19 -12.17
CA ARG A 70 -20.93 2.65 -12.27
C ARG A 70 -21.09 3.61 -13.47
N ASP A 71 -22.11 3.41 -14.29
CA ASP A 71 -22.36 4.25 -15.47
C ASP A 71 -22.61 5.73 -15.10
N LYS A 72 -23.24 5.98 -13.97
CA LYS A 72 -23.54 7.34 -13.48
C LYS A 72 -22.30 8.18 -13.17
N VAL A 73 -21.13 7.56 -12.98
CA VAL A 73 -19.87 8.27 -12.66
C VAL A 73 -19.38 9.10 -13.83
N THR A 74 -19.67 8.72 -15.07
CA THR A 74 -19.34 9.49 -16.27
C THR A 74 -19.98 10.87 -16.29
N LEU A 75 -21.10 11.06 -15.59
CA LEU A 75 -21.82 12.34 -15.46
C LEU A 75 -21.14 13.31 -14.47
N ASN A 76 -20.22 12.82 -13.60
CA ASN A 76 -19.53 13.64 -12.60
C ASN A 76 -18.06 13.23 -12.46
N LEU A 77 -17.28 13.48 -13.48
CA LEU A 77 -15.83 13.16 -13.48
C LEU A 77 -15.04 13.97 -12.43
N LYS A 78 -15.48 15.19 -12.08
CA LYS A 78 -14.86 15.97 -11.00
C LYS A 78 -15.04 15.28 -9.66
N GLY A 79 -16.24 14.75 -9.38
CA GLY A 79 -16.50 13.96 -8.18
C GLY A 79 -15.66 12.68 -8.15
N ALA A 80 -15.52 12.00 -9.30
CA ALA A 80 -14.66 10.81 -9.39
C ALA A 80 -13.20 11.12 -9.09
N LYS A 81 -12.66 12.23 -9.62
CA LYS A 81 -11.29 12.66 -9.30
C LYS A 81 -11.09 12.96 -7.82
N ASN A 82 -12.04 13.65 -7.20
CA ASN A 82 -12.00 13.94 -5.77
C ASN A 82 -12.05 12.65 -4.93
N THR A 83 -12.88 11.68 -5.30
CA THR A 83 -12.95 10.36 -4.64
C THR A 83 -11.60 9.64 -4.74
N TRP A 84 -10.97 9.62 -5.93
CA TRP A 84 -9.68 9.01 -6.09
C TRP A 84 -8.62 9.67 -5.20
N VAL A 85 -8.56 11.01 -5.18
CA VAL A 85 -7.63 11.77 -4.33
C VAL A 85 -7.86 11.46 -2.84
N LEU A 86 -9.11 11.38 -2.40
CA LEU A 86 -9.44 11.02 -1.02
C LEU A 86 -8.89 9.63 -0.66
N LEU A 87 -9.13 8.63 -1.51
CA LEU A 87 -8.64 7.26 -1.28
C LEU A 87 -7.11 7.21 -1.29
N PHE A 88 -6.47 8.00 -2.17
CA PHE A 88 -5.01 8.10 -2.23
C PHE A 88 -4.44 8.73 -0.95
N ILE A 89 -5.01 9.81 -0.45
CA ILE A 89 -4.61 10.43 0.83
C ILE A 89 -4.82 9.44 1.98
N THR A 90 -5.94 8.72 1.99
CA THR A 90 -6.21 7.67 2.99
C THR A 90 -5.12 6.60 2.98
N SER A 91 -4.66 6.17 1.81
CA SER A 91 -3.57 5.18 1.71
C SER A 91 -2.24 5.71 2.25
N ILE A 92 -1.93 7.00 2.06
CA ILE A 92 -0.75 7.65 2.65
C ILE A 92 -0.84 7.66 4.17
N ILE A 93 -1.98 8.09 4.72
CA ILE A 93 -2.21 8.15 6.18
C ILE A 93 -2.06 6.76 6.79
N LEU A 94 -2.66 5.74 6.21
CA LEU A 94 -2.56 4.35 6.69
C LEU A 94 -1.11 3.86 6.68
N THR A 95 -0.34 4.18 5.64
CA THR A 95 1.08 3.84 5.56
C THR A 95 1.89 4.51 6.67
N ILE A 96 1.66 5.81 6.91
CA ILE A 96 2.35 6.58 7.97
C ILE A 96 2.01 6.00 9.35
N VAL A 97 0.73 5.78 9.63
CA VAL A 97 0.27 5.18 10.91
C VAL A 97 0.94 3.82 11.13
N GLN A 98 1.07 3.02 10.09
CA GLN A 98 1.71 1.71 10.16
C GLN A 98 3.19 1.81 10.50
N VAL A 99 3.92 2.74 9.88
CA VAL A 99 5.34 2.95 10.16
C VAL A 99 5.54 3.47 11.59
N ILE A 100 4.71 4.39 12.05
CA ILE A 100 4.74 4.90 13.44
C ILE A 100 4.48 3.75 14.40
N TYR A 101 3.47 2.91 14.15
CA TYR A 101 3.16 1.75 14.98
C TYR A 101 4.36 0.79 15.08
N MET A 102 4.99 0.47 13.97
CA MET A 102 6.19 -0.37 13.93
C MET A 102 7.34 0.24 14.75
N THR A 103 7.58 1.55 14.60
CA THR A 103 8.66 2.24 15.30
C THR A 103 8.43 2.24 16.82
N ILE A 104 7.21 2.48 17.26
CA ILE A 104 6.86 2.48 18.70
C ILE A 104 6.94 1.06 19.29
N THR A 105 6.39 0.07 18.60
CA THR A 105 6.30 -1.29 19.13
C THR A 105 7.64 -2.04 19.12
N THR A 106 8.55 -1.70 18.20
CA THR A 106 9.90 -2.27 18.19
C THR A 106 10.82 -1.65 19.25
N GLN A 107 10.49 -0.45 19.76
CA GLN A 107 11.30 0.29 20.74
C GLN A 107 12.80 0.28 20.41
N ASN A 108 13.14 0.27 19.12
CA ASN A 108 14.52 0.20 18.65
C ASN A 108 15.14 1.60 18.70
N GLU A 109 15.55 2.01 19.89
CA GLU A 109 16.38 3.19 20.05
C GLU A 109 17.76 2.95 19.38
N GLY A 110 18.20 3.90 18.56
CA GLY A 110 19.49 3.83 17.89
C GLY A 110 19.52 3.05 16.58
N VAL A 111 18.35 2.66 16.02
CA VAL A 111 18.29 2.10 14.67
C VAL A 111 18.76 3.14 13.65
N PRO A 112 19.75 2.81 12.80
CA PRO A 112 20.21 3.74 11.79
C PRO A 112 19.08 4.20 10.86
N ILE A 113 19.07 5.48 10.52
CA ILE A 113 18.03 6.12 9.69
C ILE A 113 17.80 5.39 8.36
N LEU A 114 18.85 4.76 7.83
CA LEU A 114 18.75 3.97 6.60
C LEU A 114 17.72 2.85 6.71
N TYR A 115 17.68 2.13 7.82
CA TYR A 115 16.72 1.04 8.02
C TYR A 115 15.29 1.57 8.22
N LEU A 116 15.14 2.71 8.89
CA LEU A 116 13.83 3.38 9.01
C LEU A 116 13.31 3.83 7.64
N LEU A 117 14.18 4.35 6.78
CA LEU A 117 13.83 4.69 5.40
C LEU A 117 13.47 3.47 4.56
N MET A 118 14.16 2.33 4.76
CA MET A 118 13.80 1.06 4.10
C MET A 118 12.43 0.55 4.55
N ILE A 119 12.12 0.60 5.85
CA ILE A 119 10.80 0.23 6.39
C ILE A 119 9.72 1.13 5.80
N PHE A 120 9.94 2.45 5.82
CA PHE A 120 9.00 3.41 5.25
C PHE A 120 8.83 3.22 3.75
N GLY A 121 9.93 3.09 3.00
CA GLY A 121 9.91 2.87 1.55
C GLY A 121 9.19 1.58 1.16
N GLY A 122 9.50 0.48 1.83
CA GLY A 122 8.85 -0.81 1.59
C GLY A 122 7.34 -0.77 1.90
N THR A 123 6.96 -0.21 3.04
CA THR A 123 5.54 -0.07 3.40
C THR A 123 4.80 0.85 2.43
N SER A 124 5.47 1.91 1.95
CA SER A 124 4.94 2.84 0.94
C SER A 124 4.70 2.16 -0.40
N LEU A 125 5.58 1.24 -0.82
CA LEU A 125 5.40 0.47 -2.06
C LEU A 125 4.13 -0.38 -2.03
N ILE A 126 3.77 -0.94 -0.89
CA ILE A 126 2.52 -1.70 -0.74
C ILE A 126 1.32 -0.75 -0.64
N GLY A 127 1.45 0.30 0.17
CA GLY A 127 0.38 1.24 0.50
C GLY A 127 0.07 2.21 -0.65
N TRP A 128 0.46 3.46 -0.51
CA TRP A 128 0.04 4.52 -1.43
C TRP A 128 0.65 4.40 -2.85
N VAL A 129 1.89 3.93 -2.98
CA VAL A 129 2.48 3.65 -4.31
C VAL A 129 1.76 2.49 -4.97
N GLY A 130 1.50 1.41 -4.23
CA GLY A 130 0.73 0.27 -4.72
C GLY A 130 -0.68 0.67 -5.15
N TYR A 131 -1.41 1.45 -4.33
CA TYR A 131 -2.72 1.97 -4.68
C TYR A 131 -2.69 2.83 -5.96
N TRP A 132 -1.73 3.78 -6.06
CA TRP A 132 -1.56 4.59 -7.26
C TRP A 132 -1.30 3.73 -8.49
N LEU A 133 -0.38 2.78 -8.40
CA LEU A 133 0.03 1.91 -9.50
C LEU A 133 -1.15 1.06 -10.00
N VAL A 134 -1.87 0.39 -9.11
CA VAL A 134 -3.00 -0.46 -9.53
C VAL A 134 -4.17 0.37 -10.07
N SER A 135 -4.43 1.54 -9.48
CA SER A 135 -5.47 2.43 -10.00
C SER A 135 -5.07 3.07 -11.33
N TYR A 136 -3.79 3.34 -11.56
CA TYR A 136 -3.28 3.87 -12.83
C TYR A 136 -3.47 2.90 -13.99
N PHE A 137 -3.08 1.64 -13.80
CA PHE A 137 -3.09 0.65 -14.89
C PHE A 137 -4.44 -0.07 -15.04
N TRP A 138 -5.13 -0.35 -13.95
CA TRP A 138 -6.30 -1.24 -13.93
C TRP A 138 -7.61 -0.57 -13.49
N SER A 139 -7.70 0.76 -13.53
CA SER A 139 -8.98 1.45 -13.33
C SER A 139 -10.02 1.10 -14.39
N PRO A 140 -11.32 1.13 -14.04
CA PRO A 140 -12.40 1.06 -15.03
C PRO A 140 -12.27 2.15 -16.10
N ASN A 141 -12.64 1.83 -17.33
CA ASN A 141 -12.54 2.76 -18.46
C ASN A 141 -13.26 4.10 -18.22
N ASN A 142 -14.37 4.07 -17.48
CA ASN A 142 -15.18 5.26 -17.18
C ASN A 142 -14.41 6.32 -16.36
N VAL A 143 -13.40 5.92 -15.58
CA VAL A 143 -12.68 6.79 -14.65
C VAL A 143 -11.17 6.73 -14.81
N LYS A 144 -10.67 6.08 -15.85
CA LYS A 144 -9.22 5.91 -16.05
C LYS A 144 -8.43 7.23 -16.10
N TYR A 145 -9.04 8.32 -16.56
CA TYR A 145 -8.41 9.65 -16.61
C TYR A 145 -8.57 10.46 -15.31
N CYS A 146 -9.28 9.93 -14.32
CA CYS A 146 -9.43 10.57 -13.02
C CYS A 146 -8.23 10.28 -12.08
N VAL A 147 -7.38 9.34 -12.44
CA VAL A 147 -6.16 9.00 -11.70
C VAL A 147 -5.09 10.06 -11.95
N LEU A 148 -4.38 10.46 -10.89
CA LEU A 148 -3.32 11.45 -10.98
C LEU A 148 -2.23 11.01 -11.98
N ALA A 149 -1.75 11.96 -12.78
CA ALA A 149 -0.73 11.80 -13.81
C ALA A 149 -1.16 10.99 -15.05
N LYS A 150 -2.41 10.55 -15.14
CA LYS A 150 -2.91 9.89 -16.34
C LYS A 150 -3.53 10.94 -17.30
N LYS A 151 -2.96 11.04 -18.50
CA LYS A 151 -3.44 11.89 -19.61
C LYS A 151 -4.29 11.08 -20.58
#